data_4934eff09f751b411d223d3d34a2d39e
#
_entry.id   4934eff09f751b411d223d3d34a2d39e
#
_cell.length_a   1.000
_cell.length_b   1.000
_cell.length_c   1.000
_cell.angle_alpha   90.00
_cell.angle_beta   90.00
_cell.angle_gamma   90.00
#
_symmetry.space_group_name_H-M   'P 1'
#
loop_
_entity.id
_entity.type
_entity.pdbx_description
1 polymer ?
#
loop_
_entity_poly.entity_id
_entity_poly.type
_entity_poly.pdbx_seq_one_letter_code
_entity_poly.pdbx_strand_id
1 'polypeptide(L)'
;MRLTHYGHACVLVETSAARLLIDPGTFSHDFEALRDLDAVLLTHQHPDHLDLERLPDVLRNNPNARLVADTESAAKLSEEGIESETAHPDDAFELAGVAINVVGGQHAVIHPDIPRIANIGYLVEHGAFYHPGDSFHVPEQRVDVLGLPTGAPWLKLSEAVDFLRAMNPRVAVPIHEAVLSMPQMHYGMFERLGPEGTTVTVLNRGEPTGV
;
A
#
# COMPACT_ATOMS: atom_id res chain seq x y z
N MET A 1 14.95 2.05 7.06
CA MET A 1 13.59 2.53 6.65
C MET A 1 12.72 2.63 7.86
N ARG A 2 11.77 3.58 7.91
CA ARG A 2 10.71 3.62 8.92
C ARG A 2 9.35 3.54 8.24
N LEU A 3 8.42 2.84 8.84
CA LEU A 3 7.03 2.78 8.42
C LEU A 3 6.13 3.36 9.51
N THR A 4 5.14 4.15 9.11
CA THR A 4 4.06 4.59 9.99
C THR A 4 2.74 4.17 9.37
N HIS A 5 1.96 3.37 10.09
CA HIS A 5 0.66 2.90 9.64
C HIS A 5 -0.43 3.87 10.11
N TYR A 6 -1.19 4.42 9.18
CA TYR A 6 -2.31 5.33 9.46
C TYR A 6 -3.67 4.63 9.49
N GLY A 7 -3.65 3.30 9.51
CA GLY A 7 -4.82 2.43 9.46
C GLY A 7 -5.11 1.90 8.05
N HIS A 8 -5.69 0.74 7.99
CA HIS A 8 -6.05 0.03 6.77
C HIS A 8 -4.88 -0.13 5.80
N ALA A 9 -4.97 0.46 4.62
CA ALA A 9 -3.91 0.39 3.60
C ALA A 9 -2.94 1.59 3.65
N CYS A 10 -3.22 2.60 4.48
CA CYS A 10 -2.44 3.83 4.49
C CYS A 10 -1.12 3.68 5.25
N VAL A 11 -0.02 3.75 4.52
CA VAL A 11 1.34 3.63 5.06
C VAL A 11 2.20 4.81 4.62
N LEU A 12 2.82 5.49 5.58
CA LEU A 12 3.91 6.43 5.32
C LEU A 12 5.22 5.64 5.33
N VAL A 13 5.93 5.68 4.23
CA VAL A 13 7.27 5.11 4.06
C VAL A 13 8.30 6.22 4.14
N GLU A 14 9.19 6.17 5.12
CA GLU A 14 10.27 7.12 5.29
C GLU A 14 11.62 6.42 5.07
N THR A 15 12.31 6.84 4.03
CA THR A 15 13.70 6.43 3.75
C THR A 15 14.66 7.48 4.28
N SER A 16 15.96 7.35 3.95
CA SER A 16 16.93 8.42 4.22
C SER A 16 16.75 9.65 3.31
N ALA A 17 16.02 9.53 2.20
CA ALA A 17 15.92 10.55 1.17
C ALA A 17 14.48 11.01 0.90
N ALA A 18 13.47 10.17 1.10
CA ALA A 18 12.09 10.47 0.72
C ALA A 18 11.07 10.09 1.78
N ARG A 19 9.93 10.79 1.77
CA ARG A 19 8.70 10.53 2.53
C ARG A 19 7.56 10.28 1.57
N LEU A 20 7.07 9.04 1.51
CA LEU A 20 6.09 8.57 0.55
C LEU A 20 4.83 8.10 1.30
N LEU A 21 3.70 8.73 1.06
CA LEU A 21 2.41 8.29 1.59
C LEU A 21 1.72 7.40 0.56
N ILE A 22 1.35 6.18 0.96
CA ILE A 22 0.68 5.22 0.09
C ILE A 22 -0.75 5.00 0.58
N ASP A 23 -1.72 5.03 -0.33
CA ASP A 23 -3.14 4.72 -0.14
C ASP A 23 -3.83 5.45 1.04
N PRO A 24 -3.89 6.79 1.04
CA PRO A 24 -4.64 7.56 2.04
C PRO A 24 -6.16 7.44 1.79
N GLY A 25 -6.75 6.34 2.21
CA GLY A 25 -8.15 6.00 1.98
C GLY A 25 -9.09 6.32 3.15
N THR A 26 -10.39 6.08 2.95
CA THR A 26 -11.45 6.45 3.91
C THR A 26 -11.40 5.71 5.25
N PHE A 27 -10.77 4.53 5.30
CA PHE A 27 -10.61 3.77 6.55
C PHE A 27 -9.33 4.12 7.32
N SER A 28 -8.56 5.09 6.82
CA SER A 28 -7.34 5.58 7.45
C SER A 28 -7.60 6.84 8.28
N HIS A 29 -6.68 7.22 9.15
CA HIS A 29 -6.87 8.29 10.13
C HIS A 29 -5.64 9.20 10.21
N ASP A 30 -5.86 10.47 10.50
CA ASP A 30 -4.84 11.44 10.90
C ASP A 30 -3.72 11.72 9.86
N PHE A 31 -3.86 11.27 8.62
CA PHE A 31 -2.87 11.47 7.56
C PHE A 31 -2.94 12.89 6.93
N GLU A 32 -4.04 13.60 7.10
CA GLU A 32 -4.28 14.92 6.50
C GLU A 32 -3.29 15.99 7.02
N ALA A 33 -2.81 15.79 8.25
CA ALA A 33 -1.88 16.71 8.90
C ALA A 33 -0.42 16.49 8.46
N LEU A 34 -0.13 15.49 7.65
CA LEU A 34 1.23 15.20 7.18
C LEU A 34 1.82 16.36 6.37
N ARG A 35 3.11 16.57 6.56
CA ARG A 35 3.92 17.62 5.90
C ARG A 35 5.20 16.99 5.35
N ASP A 36 5.82 17.74 4.44
CA ASP A 36 7.11 17.36 3.87
C ASP A 36 7.06 16.00 3.17
N LEU A 37 5.92 15.69 2.52
CA LEU A 37 5.81 14.53 1.64
C LEU A 37 6.47 14.85 0.30
N ASP A 38 7.24 13.89 -0.22
CA ASP A 38 7.79 13.94 -1.58
C ASP A 38 6.80 13.37 -2.59
N ALA A 39 5.96 12.42 -2.19
CA ALA A 39 4.90 11.89 -3.03
C ALA A 39 3.73 11.28 -2.23
N VAL A 40 2.57 11.23 -2.92
CA VAL A 40 1.42 10.38 -2.59
C VAL A 40 1.26 9.37 -3.72
N LEU A 41 1.19 8.10 -3.36
CA LEU A 41 1.10 6.96 -4.29
C LEU A 41 -0.23 6.25 -4.09
N LEU A 42 -0.97 6.04 -5.16
CA LEU A 42 -2.28 5.36 -5.12
C LEU A 42 -2.20 4.05 -5.89
N THR A 43 -2.59 2.95 -5.26
CA THR A 43 -2.57 1.63 -5.88
C THR A 43 -3.78 1.39 -6.76
N HIS A 44 -4.97 1.86 -6.35
CA HIS A 44 -6.22 1.72 -7.09
C HIS A 44 -7.33 2.63 -6.55
N GLN A 45 -8.46 2.68 -7.26
CA GLN A 45 -9.52 3.68 -7.09
C GLN A 45 -10.56 3.40 -5.98
N HIS A 46 -10.50 2.31 -5.23
CA HIS A 46 -11.46 2.05 -4.17
C HIS A 46 -11.36 3.11 -3.06
N PRO A 47 -12.49 3.50 -2.43
CA PRO A 47 -12.50 4.58 -1.45
C PRO A 47 -11.61 4.31 -0.23
N ASP A 48 -11.41 3.08 0.16
CA ASP A 48 -10.56 2.69 1.28
C ASP A 48 -9.04 2.80 0.98
N HIS A 49 -8.67 3.09 -0.29
CA HIS A 49 -7.32 3.42 -0.75
C HIS A 49 -7.19 4.86 -1.27
N LEU A 50 -8.28 5.45 -1.75
CA LEU A 50 -8.34 6.82 -2.28
C LEU A 50 -9.51 7.58 -1.67
N ASP A 51 -9.23 8.43 -0.69
CA ASP A 51 -10.21 9.34 -0.10
C ASP A 51 -10.23 10.67 -0.84
N LEU A 52 -11.20 10.85 -1.73
CA LEU A 52 -11.33 12.07 -2.53
C LEU A 52 -11.73 13.31 -1.70
N GLU A 53 -12.32 13.13 -0.51
CA GLU A 53 -12.68 14.26 0.35
C GLU A 53 -11.46 14.81 1.11
N ARG A 54 -10.56 13.93 1.57
CA ARG A 54 -9.41 14.31 2.40
C ARG A 54 -8.10 14.48 1.63
N LEU A 55 -7.96 13.83 0.47
CA LEU A 55 -6.76 13.97 -0.37
C LEU A 55 -6.42 15.43 -0.72
N PRO A 56 -7.39 16.33 -1.04
CA PRO A 56 -7.07 17.75 -1.30
C PRO A 56 -6.38 18.46 -0.13
N ASP A 57 -6.67 18.08 1.11
CA ASP A 57 -6.00 18.66 2.28
C ASP A 57 -4.54 18.18 2.38
N VAL A 58 -4.28 16.91 2.08
CA VAL A 58 -2.91 16.37 2.00
C VAL A 58 -2.10 17.14 0.94
N LEU A 59 -2.66 17.30 -0.26
CA LEU A 59 -1.98 17.98 -1.38
C LEU A 59 -1.74 19.45 -1.07
N ARG A 60 -2.71 20.15 -0.47
CA ARG A 60 -2.56 21.55 -0.04
C ARG A 60 -1.46 21.71 1.00
N ASN A 61 -1.32 20.75 1.88
CA ASN A 61 -0.29 20.72 2.91
C ASN A 61 1.10 20.31 2.38
N ASN A 62 1.15 19.73 1.18
CA ASN A 62 2.35 19.24 0.51
C ASN A 62 2.38 19.65 -0.98
N PRO A 63 2.46 20.98 -1.27
CA PRO A 63 2.27 21.49 -2.64
C PRO A 63 3.35 21.05 -3.65
N ASN A 64 4.45 20.49 -3.18
CA ASN A 64 5.53 19.97 -4.02
C ASN A 64 5.50 18.43 -4.13
N ALA A 65 4.61 17.75 -3.41
CA ALA A 65 4.49 16.31 -3.48
C ALA A 65 3.94 15.88 -4.85
N ARG A 66 4.57 14.89 -5.47
CA ARG A 66 4.03 14.25 -6.67
C ARG A 66 2.85 13.36 -6.29
N LEU A 67 1.77 13.41 -7.05
CA LEU A 67 0.65 12.48 -6.93
C LEU A 67 0.75 11.48 -8.07
N VAL A 68 0.94 10.20 -7.75
CA VAL A 68 1.10 9.13 -8.73
C VAL A 68 -0.01 8.10 -8.50
N ALA A 69 -0.69 7.68 -9.57
CA ALA A 69 -1.85 6.81 -9.49
C ALA A 69 -1.89 5.81 -10.65
N ASP A 70 -2.59 4.68 -10.47
CA ASP A 70 -2.95 3.80 -11.56
C ASP A 70 -3.88 4.51 -12.57
N THR A 71 -4.09 3.90 -13.72
CA THR A 71 -4.84 4.50 -14.83
C THR A 71 -6.28 4.88 -14.46
N GLU A 72 -6.98 4.03 -13.70
CA GLU A 72 -8.38 4.28 -13.35
C GLU A 72 -8.51 5.29 -12.21
N SER A 73 -7.60 5.27 -11.24
CA SER A 73 -7.50 6.30 -10.19
C SER A 73 -7.15 7.66 -10.78
N ALA A 74 -6.22 7.72 -11.75
CA ALA A 74 -5.87 8.96 -12.43
C ALA A 74 -7.06 9.56 -13.22
N ALA A 75 -7.85 8.72 -13.88
CA ALA A 75 -9.08 9.16 -14.55
C ALA A 75 -10.09 9.73 -13.55
N LYS A 76 -10.31 9.04 -12.43
CA LYS A 76 -11.22 9.48 -11.36
C LYS A 76 -10.78 10.79 -10.69
N LEU A 77 -9.49 10.95 -10.45
CA LEU A 77 -8.90 12.19 -9.93
C LEU A 77 -9.12 13.36 -10.92
N SER A 78 -8.92 13.11 -12.22
CA SER A 78 -9.14 14.11 -13.27
C SER A 78 -10.60 14.57 -13.34
N GLU A 79 -11.58 13.69 -13.11
CA GLU A 79 -13.00 14.06 -13.01
C GLU A 79 -13.28 15.03 -11.85
N GLU A 80 -12.50 14.93 -10.76
CA GLU A 80 -12.55 15.81 -9.59
C GLU A 80 -11.64 17.07 -9.74
N GLY A 81 -10.98 17.24 -10.90
CA GLY A 81 -10.08 18.36 -11.15
C GLY A 81 -8.73 18.27 -10.44
N ILE A 82 -8.33 17.07 -10.01
CA ILE A 82 -7.06 16.81 -9.35
C ILE A 82 -6.09 16.22 -10.38
N GLU A 83 -4.98 16.91 -10.62
CA GLU A 83 -3.92 16.42 -11.53
C GLU A 83 -3.07 15.36 -10.84
N SER A 84 -2.76 14.29 -11.57
CA SER A 84 -1.89 13.21 -11.13
C SER A 84 -1.03 12.67 -12.29
N GLU A 85 0.09 12.06 -11.94
CA GLU A 85 0.90 11.29 -12.88
C GLU A 85 0.34 9.87 -12.95
N THR A 86 0.15 9.35 -14.16
CA THR A 86 -0.32 7.97 -14.35
C THR A 86 0.87 7.02 -14.38
N ALA A 87 0.80 5.96 -13.57
CA ALA A 87 1.76 4.87 -13.57
C ALA A 87 1.12 3.57 -14.10
N HIS A 88 1.95 2.79 -14.79
CA HIS A 88 1.55 1.51 -15.38
C HIS A 88 2.42 0.38 -14.82
N PRO A 89 1.96 -0.88 -14.89
CA PRO A 89 2.82 -2.03 -14.62
C PRO A 89 4.13 -1.95 -15.43
N ASP A 90 5.22 -2.35 -14.79
CA ASP A 90 6.59 -2.33 -15.29
C ASP A 90 7.24 -0.93 -15.43
N ASP A 91 6.54 0.14 -15.04
CA ASP A 91 7.14 1.47 -14.94
C ASP A 91 8.19 1.49 -13.82
N ALA A 92 9.25 2.26 -14.07
CA ALA A 92 10.31 2.54 -13.09
C ALA A 92 10.65 4.03 -13.12
N PHE A 93 10.65 4.66 -11.95
CA PHE A 93 10.97 6.08 -11.80
C PHE A 93 11.61 6.36 -10.44
N GLU A 94 12.05 7.59 -10.22
CA GLU A 94 12.60 8.03 -8.94
C GLU A 94 11.73 9.12 -8.29
N LEU A 95 11.62 9.04 -6.95
CA LEU A 95 11.00 10.04 -6.10
C LEU A 95 12.03 10.50 -5.06
N ALA A 96 12.44 11.76 -5.13
CA ALA A 96 13.47 12.33 -4.25
C ALA A 96 14.72 11.45 -4.11
N GLY A 97 15.15 10.78 -5.21
CA GLY A 97 16.32 9.90 -5.23
C GLY A 97 16.05 8.46 -4.75
N VAL A 98 14.80 8.11 -4.48
CA VAL A 98 14.39 6.73 -4.14
C VAL A 98 13.78 6.05 -5.35
N ALA A 99 14.30 4.89 -5.73
CA ALA A 99 13.79 4.10 -6.84
C ALA A 99 12.41 3.51 -6.52
N ILE A 100 11.47 3.68 -7.43
CA ILE A 100 10.12 3.10 -7.40
C ILE A 100 9.95 2.20 -8.63
N ASN A 101 9.57 0.95 -8.40
CA ASN A 101 9.13 0.06 -9.47
C ASN A 101 7.65 -0.26 -9.29
N VAL A 102 6.90 -0.20 -10.37
CA VAL A 102 5.47 -0.49 -10.41
C VAL A 102 5.26 -1.91 -10.90
N VAL A 103 4.47 -2.69 -10.16
CA VAL A 103 4.22 -4.10 -10.48
C VAL A 103 2.74 -4.46 -10.40
N GLY A 104 2.36 -5.62 -10.92
CA GLY A 104 0.98 -6.12 -10.88
C GLY A 104 0.15 -5.64 -12.05
N GLY A 105 -0.96 -4.93 -11.80
CA GLY A 105 -1.82 -4.35 -12.85
C GLY A 105 -3.30 -4.62 -12.68
N GLN A 106 -3.70 -5.58 -11.85
CA GLN A 106 -5.11 -5.90 -11.63
C GLN A 106 -5.42 -6.18 -10.16
N HIS A 107 -6.54 -5.66 -9.71
CA HIS A 107 -7.14 -5.98 -8.42
C HIS A 107 -7.46 -7.47 -8.30
N ALA A 108 -7.44 -8.02 -7.09
CA ALA A 108 -7.92 -9.37 -6.83
C ALA A 108 -9.42 -9.51 -7.19
N VAL A 109 -9.86 -10.73 -7.47
CA VAL A 109 -11.27 -10.97 -7.82
C VAL A 109 -12.14 -10.90 -6.58
N ILE A 110 -13.03 -9.91 -6.50
CA ILE A 110 -14.04 -9.81 -5.44
C ILE A 110 -15.14 -10.85 -5.68
N HIS A 111 -15.74 -10.84 -6.89
CA HIS A 111 -16.73 -11.79 -7.34
C HIS A 111 -16.68 -11.87 -8.88
N PRO A 112 -16.95 -13.05 -9.50
CA PRO A 112 -16.90 -13.19 -10.97
C PRO A 112 -17.82 -12.22 -11.73
N ASP A 113 -18.93 -11.80 -11.12
CA ASP A 113 -19.88 -10.87 -11.73
C ASP A 113 -19.52 -9.38 -11.50
N ILE A 114 -18.46 -9.09 -10.74
CA ILE A 114 -17.94 -7.73 -10.54
C ILE A 114 -16.74 -7.54 -11.47
N PRO A 115 -16.78 -6.54 -12.37
CA PRO A 115 -15.64 -6.23 -13.22
C PRO A 115 -14.37 -5.99 -12.39
N ARG A 116 -13.25 -6.54 -12.84
CA ARG A 116 -11.95 -6.24 -12.21
C ARG A 116 -11.51 -4.85 -12.62
N ILE A 117 -10.98 -4.12 -11.66
CA ILE A 117 -10.38 -2.80 -11.86
C ILE A 117 -8.85 -2.91 -11.90
N ALA A 118 -8.20 -1.83 -12.33
CA ALA A 118 -6.76 -1.70 -12.22
C ALA A 118 -6.33 -1.70 -10.75
N ASN A 119 -5.16 -2.28 -10.47
CA ASN A 119 -4.44 -2.18 -9.20
C ASN A 119 -2.96 -2.37 -9.48
N ILE A 120 -2.15 -1.43 -9.08
CA ILE A 120 -0.69 -1.51 -9.14
C ILE A 120 -0.12 -1.63 -7.74
N GLY A 121 1.02 -2.31 -7.63
CA GLY A 121 1.80 -2.35 -6.40
C GLY A 121 3.07 -1.53 -6.54
N TYR A 122 3.58 -1.02 -5.44
CA TYR A 122 4.79 -0.21 -5.40
C TYR A 122 5.92 -0.93 -4.66
N LEU A 123 7.00 -1.20 -5.38
CA LEU A 123 8.28 -1.60 -4.81
C LEU A 123 9.12 -0.34 -4.56
N VAL A 124 9.39 -0.05 -3.31
CA VAL A 124 10.19 1.10 -2.87
C VAL A 124 11.62 0.65 -2.61
N GLU A 125 12.61 1.44 -3.08
CA GLU A 125 14.03 1.24 -2.84
C GLU A 125 14.49 -0.20 -3.16
N HIS A 126 14.25 -0.61 -4.43
CA HIS A 126 14.61 -1.93 -4.96
C HIS A 126 14.07 -3.13 -4.18
N GLY A 127 12.86 -3.01 -3.60
CA GLY A 127 12.20 -4.05 -2.82
C GLY A 127 12.48 -4.00 -1.32
N ALA A 128 13.09 -2.92 -0.82
CA ALA A 128 13.19 -2.71 0.62
C ALA A 128 11.82 -2.65 1.30
N PHE A 129 10.80 -2.10 0.59
CA PHE A 129 9.39 -2.21 0.97
C PHE A 129 8.53 -2.49 -0.25
N TYR A 130 7.49 -3.31 -0.07
CA TYR A 130 6.47 -3.59 -1.09
C TYR A 130 5.07 -3.37 -0.55
N HIS A 131 4.30 -2.52 -1.23
CA HIS A 131 2.87 -2.34 -1.01
C HIS A 131 2.10 -2.90 -2.22
N PRO A 132 1.36 -4.02 -2.07
CA PRO A 132 0.70 -4.69 -3.21
C PRO A 132 -0.63 -4.06 -3.62
N GLY A 133 -1.17 -3.10 -2.82
CA GLY A 133 -2.58 -2.73 -2.90
C GLY A 133 -3.47 -3.93 -2.59
N ASP A 134 -4.56 -4.07 -3.34
CA ASP A 134 -5.53 -5.17 -3.21
C ASP A 134 -5.23 -6.31 -4.20
N SER A 135 -4.04 -6.87 -4.05
CA SER A 135 -3.62 -8.03 -4.84
C SER A 135 -2.64 -8.94 -4.08
N PHE A 136 -2.52 -10.18 -4.56
CA PHE A 136 -1.48 -11.12 -4.17
C PHE A 136 -0.44 -11.30 -5.29
N HIS A 137 -0.10 -10.19 -5.97
CA HIS A 137 0.93 -10.22 -7.00
C HIS A 137 2.31 -10.45 -6.38
N VAL A 138 3.03 -11.47 -6.86
CA VAL A 138 4.39 -11.80 -6.44
C VAL A 138 5.35 -11.21 -7.47
N PRO A 139 6.09 -10.13 -7.16
CA PRO A 139 7.07 -9.55 -8.07
C PRO A 139 8.28 -10.47 -8.24
N GLU A 140 9.03 -10.30 -9.34
CA GLU A 140 10.28 -11.03 -9.56
C GLU A 140 11.39 -10.58 -8.60
N GLN A 141 11.35 -9.31 -8.18
CA GLN A 141 12.29 -8.74 -7.24
C GLN A 141 12.09 -9.31 -5.84
N ARG A 142 13.19 -9.56 -5.14
CA ARG A 142 13.13 -9.91 -3.71
C ARG A 142 12.59 -8.75 -2.89
N VAL A 143 11.70 -9.05 -1.96
CA VAL A 143 11.13 -8.09 -1.02
C VAL A 143 11.67 -8.33 0.39
N ASP A 144 12.15 -7.27 1.03
CA ASP A 144 12.64 -7.32 2.41
C ASP A 144 11.50 -7.12 3.41
N VAL A 145 10.69 -6.06 3.20
CA VAL A 145 9.52 -5.75 4.03
C VAL A 145 8.26 -5.75 3.17
N LEU A 146 7.28 -6.55 3.55
CA LEU A 146 6.00 -6.69 2.85
C LEU A 146 4.88 -6.02 3.64
N GLY A 147 4.13 -5.09 3.02
CA GLY A 147 2.78 -4.75 3.44
C GLY A 147 1.84 -5.90 3.11
N LEU A 148 1.40 -6.64 4.12
CA LEU A 148 0.62 -7.87 3.94
C LEU A 148 -0.88 -7.61 4.07
N PRO A 149 -1.68 -7.67 2.99
CA PRO A 149 -3.13 -7.57 3.08
C PRO A 149 -3.71 -8.63 4.02
N THR A 150 -4.54 -8.20 4.98
CA THR A 150 -4.96 -9.03 6.11
C THR A 150 -6.43 -9.39 6.07
N GLY A 151 -7.29 -8.52 5.54
CA GLY A 151 -8.73 -8.77 5.47
C GLY A 151 -9.41 -7.92 4.42
N ALA A 152 -10.18 -8.54 3.54
CA ALA A 152 -10.94 -7.88 2.48
C ALA A 152 -12.09 -8.80 2.00
N PRO A 153 -13.11 -8.27 1.30
CA PRO A 153 -14.15 -9.10 0.70
C PRO A 153 -13.63 -10.13 -0.31
N TRP A 154 -12.47 -9.86 -0.93
CA TRP A 154 -11.82 -10.74 -1.90
C TRP A 154 -10.81 -11.71 -1.27
N LEU A 155 -10.46 -11.52 0.02
CA LEU A 155 -9.33 -12.20 0.66
C LEU A 155 -9.79 -13.38 1.50
N LYS A 156 -9.19 -14.55 1.26
CA LYS A 156 -9.20 -15.66 2.22
C LYS A 156 -7.88 -15.72 2.97
N LEU A 157 -7.95 -15.97 4.27
CA LEU A 157 -6.77 -16.11 5.12
C LEU A 157 -5.74 -17.11 4.56
N SER A 158 -6.19 -18.24 3.99
CA SER A 158 -5.30 -19.24 3.38
C SER A 158 -4.51 -18.66 2.21
N GLU A 159 -5.15 -17.83 1.37
CA GLU A 159 -4.50 -17.19 0.22
C GLU A 159 -3.47 -16.14 0.68
N ALA A 160 -3.79 -15.38 1.74
CA ALA A 160 -2.83 -14.45 2.35
C ALA A 160 -1.61 -15.15 2.96
N VAL A 161 -1.80 -16.32 3.59
CA VAL A 161 -0.70 -17.16 4.07
C VAL A 161 0.14 -17.71 2.91
N ASP A 162 -0.50 -18.17 1.84
CA ASP A 162 0.21 -18.67 0.65
C ASP A 162 0.99 -17.54 -0.04
N PHE A 163 0.43 -16.33 -0.11
CA PHE A 163 1.12 -15.15 -0.59
C PHE A 163 2.33 -14.79 0.30
N LEU A 164 2.15 -14.75 1.63
CA LEU A 164 3.26 -14.53 2.57
C LEU A 164 4.40 -15.53 2.37
N ARG A 165 4.07 -16.81 2.15
CA ARG A 165 5.05 -17.89 1.89
C ARG A 165 5.76 -17.70 0.55
N ALA A 166 5.04 -17.32 -0.49
CA ALA A 166 5.60 -17.04 -1.81
C ALA A 166 6.55 -15.84 -1.78
N MET A 167 6.19 -14.79 -1.05
CA MET A 167 6.99 -13.58 -0.89
C MET A 167 8.24 -13.82 -0.02
N ASN A 168 8.13 -14.63 1.03
CA ASN A 168 9.20 -14.95 1.98
C ASN A 168 10.01 -13.71 2.44
N PRO A 169 9.37 -12.64 2.94
CA PRO A 169 10.05 -11.43 3.35
C PRO A 169 10.76 -11.62 4.70
N ARG A 170 11.72 -10.75 5.03
CA ARG A 170 12.26 -10.69 6.40
C ARG A 170 11.21 -10.19 7.39
N VAL A 171 10.44 -9.16 7.00
CA VAL A 171 9.36 -8.59 7.83
C VAL A 171 8.06 -8.55 7.03
N ALA A 172 6.98 -9.01 7.64
CA ALA A 172 5.62 -8.81 7.16
C ALA A 172 4.89 -7.84 8.07
N VAL A 173 4.40 -6.74 7.50
CA VAL A 173 3.61 -5.72 8.20
C VAL A 173 2.15 -5.89 7.78
N PRO A 174 1.26 -6.39 8.66
CA PRO A 174 -0.17 -6.47 8.37
C PRO A 174 -0.76 -5.09 8.05
N ILE A 175 -1.44 -5.00 6.93
CA ILE A 175 -2.22 -3.84 6.48
C ILE A 175 -3.63 -4.31 6.09
N HIS A 176 -4.53 -3.40 5.73
CA HIS A 176 -5.88 -3.70 5.23
C HIS A 176 -6.74 -4.48 6.24
N GLU A 177 -6.68 -4.09 7.51
CA GLU A 177 -7.31 -4.81 8.64
C GLU A 177 -8.68 -4.23 9.05
N ALA A 178 -9.04 -3.01 8.60
CA ALA A 178 -10.17 -2.26 9.17
C ALA A 178 -11.54 -2.94 9.00
N VAL A 179 -11.67 -3.86 8.03
CA VAL A 179 -12.90 -4.64 7.81
C VAL A 179 -13.03 -5.85 8.74
N LEU A 180 -12.00 -6.14 9.55
CA LEU A 180 -11.99 -7.28 10.47
C LEU A 180 -12.36 -6.82 11.89
N SER A 181 -13.29 -7.52 12.52
CA SER A 181 -13.62 -7.30 13.94
C SER A 181 -12.54 -7.81 14.89
N MET A 182 -11.72 -8.78 14.47
CA MET A 182 -10.67 -9.42 15.27
C MET A 182 -9.42 -9.68 14.41
N PRO A 183 -8.69 -8.64 13.97
CA PRO A 183 -7.52 -8.81 13.10
C PRO A 183 -6.40 -9.62 13.76
N GLN A 184 -6.31 -9.65 15.10
CA GLN A 184 -5.31 -10.42 15.87
C GLN A 184 -5.37 -11.92 15.58
N MET A 185 -6.53 -12.45 15.17
CA MET A 185 -6.65 -13.85 14.75
C MET A 185 -5.83 -14.10 13.47
N HIS A 186 -5.88 -13.17 12.51
CA HIS A 186 -5.11 -13.25 11.27
C HIS A 186 -3.61 -13.08 11.54
N TYR A 187 -3.23 -12.12 12.38
CA TYR A 187 -1.83 -11.89 12.76
C TYR A 187 -1.20 -13.16 13.36
N GLY A 188 -1.87 -13.78 14.35
CA GLY A 188 -1.40 -15.03 14.94
C GLY A 188 -1.33 -16.21 13.94
N MET A 189 -2.16 -16.22 12.89
CA MET A 189 -2.04 -17.22 11.83
C MET A 189 -0.85 -16.93 10.90
N PHE A 190 -0.55 -15.67 10.61
CA PHE A 190 0.65 -15.29 9.85
C PHE A 190 1.93 -15.65 10.60
N GLU A 191 1.99 -15.39 11.92
CA GLU A 191 3.12 -15.81 12.77
C GLU A 191 3.30 -17.32 12.78
N ARG A 192 2.21 -18.08 12.90
CA ARG A 192 2.22 -19.55 13.01
C ARG A 192 2.52 -20.24 11.68
N LEU A 193 2.01 -19.70 10.56
CA LEU A 193 1.99 -20.38 9.26
C LEU A 193 2.92 -19.74 8.23
N GLY A 194 3.47 -18.57 8.52
CA GLY A 194 4.44 -17.87 7.67
C GLY A 194 5.74 -18.63 7.51
N PRO A 195 6.63 -18.16 6.63
CA PRO A 195 7.94 -18.77 6.42
C PRO A 195 8.81 -18.68 7.68
N GLU A 196 9.68 -19.67 7.86
CA GLU A 196 10.72 -19.61 8.88
C GLU A 196 11.65 -18.40 8.61
N GLY A 197 11.88 -17.57 9.62
CA GLY A 197 12.70 -16.36 9.52
C GLY A 197 11.92 -15.09 9.16
N THR A 198 10.64 -15.18 8.82
CA THR A 198 9.78 -14.00 8.67
C THR A 198 9.27 -13.53 10.02
N THR A 199 9.45 -12.25 10.33
CA THR A 199 8.84 -11.62 11.52
C THR A 199 7.56 -10.88 11.13
N VAL A 200 6.44 -11.20 11.77
CA VAL A 200 5.20 -10.43 11.63
C VAL A 200 5.24 -9.24 12.60
N THR A 201 5.23 -8.03 12.07
CA THR A 201 5.33 -6.80 12.86
C THR A 201 4.07 -5.98 12.71
N VAL A 202 3.22 -6.00 13.73
CA VAL A 202 2.01 -5.17 13.79
C VAL A 202 2.40 -3.77 14.24
N LEU A 203 2.17 -2.77 13.39
CA LEU A 203 2.49 -1.39 13.70
C LEU A 203 1.37 -0.75 14.54
N ASN A 204 1.75 0.01 15.57
CA ASN A 204 0.81 0.90 16.24
C ASN A 204 0.46 2.06 15.32
N ARG A 205 -0.83 2.41 15.24
CA ARG A 205 -1.28 3.49 14.38
C ARG A 205 -0.63 4.83 14.77
N GLY A 206 -0.07 5.52 13.77
CA GLY A 206 0.57 6.83 13.94
C GLY A 206 1.97 6.80 14.56
N GLU A 207 2.50 5.62 14.93
CA GLU A 207 3.81 5.48 15.54
C GLU A 207 4.87 5.06 14.50
N PRO A 208 5.91 5.88 14.24
CA PRO A 208 7.00 5.51 13.34
C PRO A 208 7.80 4.33 13.89
N THR A 209 7.91 3.26 13.11
CA THR A 209 8.62 2.04 13.48
C THR A 209 9.73 1.73 12.49
N GLY A 210 10.95 1.48 12.97
CA GLY A 210 12.06 0.98 12.15
C GLY A 210 11.84 -0.49 11.75
N VAL A 211 12.00 -0.79 10.48
CA VAL A 211 11.84 -2.14 9.90
C VAL A 211 13.08 -2.54 9.12
#